data_04bfc2bd07045ad24c020af86f95cdba
#
_entry.id   04bfc2bd07045ad24c020af86f95cdba
#
_cell.length_a   1.000
_cell.length_b   1.000
_cell.length_c   1.000
_cell.angle_alpha   90.00
_cell.angle_beta   90.00
_cell.angle_gamma   90.00
#
_symmetry.space_group_name_H-M   'P 1'
#
loop_
_entity.id
_entity.type
_entity.pdbx_description
1 polymer ?
#
loop_
_entity_poly.entity_id
_entity_poly.type
_entity_poly.pdbx_seq_one_letter_code
_entity_poly.pdbx_strand_id
1 'polypeptide(L)'
;MTSTKFETKPLFTRQQLTALLLPLIAEQALSVTIGLADTLMVSSVGEAAVSGVSLVDTFNTLMIQIMTALATGGAVVASQYIGHREEKSARAAAAQIMFIMSSFSILVAAVVVVGRHAILRGIFGSIDADVMKYAETYFLLSALSYPFIGLYNAGAALFRAQGNSKISMMSSLVMNIVNIGGNAILIFGFKMGVMGAALASLVSRAVACCAVLFLLQKPDCMLRVTGLSALKPDGKLIRRILRVGIPAGIENGMFQIGKLSVASLTSTLGTAAIAANAVANTTSTFLNIPASAVGMAVLTVVGQCLGAGEKEQAVWYARRLLLVAYCGAWVMNLSAFFFADRWALSWFSLSPEASAMALEVMMWFNIVSLFFWPSSFTLPNILRSAGDASFTMTVSIVSMWVFRVGFCYLWVLKMGGGLLSIWMGMYLDWAFRSICFMVRFVRGKWLEQKVI
;
A
#
# COMPACT_ATOMS: atom_id res chain seq x y z
N MET A 1 -9.74 -18.01 -28.20
CA MET A 1 -9.10 -18.33 -26.90
C MET A 1 -8.33 -19.63 -27.05
N THR A 2 -7.07 -19.54 -27.46
CA THR A 2 -6.18 -20.70 -27.66
C THR A 2 -5.89 -21.34 -26.30
N SER A 3 -6.31 -22.61 -26.15
CA SER A 3 -5.91 -23.44 -25.02
C SER A 3 -4.42 -23.71 -25.15
N THR A 4 -3.61 -22.95 -24.41
CA THR A 4 -2.23 -23.36 -24.17
C THR A 4 -2.28 -24.67 -23.39
N LYS A 5 -1.93 -25.78 -24.01
CA LYS A 5 -1.75 -27.06 -23.36
C LYS A 5 -0.46 -26.91 -22.51
N PHE A 6 -0.61 -26.73 -21.19
CA PHE A 6 0.50 -26.94 -20.29
C PHE A 6 0.80 -28.46 -20.24
N GLU A 7 2.04 -28.84 -20.07
CA GLU A 7 2.42 -30.23 -19.81
C GLU A 7 1.83 -30.72 -18.47
N THR A 8 1.60 -29.77 -17.55
CA THR A 8 1.03 -30.01 -16.21
C THR A 8 -0.35 -29.32 -16.06
N LYS A 9 -1.18 -29.81 -15.11
CA LYS A 9 -2.47 -29.16 -14.80
C LYS A 9 -2.26 -27.72 -14.31
N PRO A 10 -3.12 -26.77 -14.72
CA PRO A 10 -3.08 -25.40 -14.19
C PRO A 10 -3.16 -25.37 -12.67
N LEU A 11 -2.22 -24.66 -12.03
CA LEU A 11 -2.18 -24.53 -10.56
C LEU A 11 -3.39 -23.76 -10.01
N PHE A 12 -3.94 -22.84 -10.79
CA PHE A 12 -5.11 -22.04 -10.41
C PHE A 12 -6.21 -22.15 -11.44
N THR A 13 -7.43 -22.44 -10.98
CA THR A 13 -8.63 -22.36 -11.81
C THR A 13 -9.10 -20.90 -11.93
N ARG A 14 -9.93 -20.62 -12.95
CA ARG A 14 -10.55 -19.29 -13.10
C ARG A 14 -11.35 -18.90 -11.86
N GLN A 15 -12.07 -19.86 -11.27
CA GLN A 15 -12.87 -19.64 -10.07
C GLN A 15 -12.01 -19.24 -8.88
N GLN A 16 -10.85 -19.89 -8.67
CA GLN A 16 -9.90 -19.54 -7.62
C GLN A 16 -9.29 -18.14 -7.83
N LEU A 17 -8.95 -17.77 -9.07
CA LEU A 17 -8.46 -16.42 -9.38
C LEU A 17 -9.52 -15.36 -9.11
N THR A 18 -10.76 -15.59 -9.48
CA THR A 18 -11.87 -14.65 -9.21
C THR A 18 -12.13 -14.55 -7.70
N ALA A 19 -12.12 -15.68 -6.98
CA ALA A 19 -12.27 -15.72 -5.53
C ALA A 19 -11.12 -15.03 -4.78
N LEU A 20 -9.93 -14.95 -5.40
CA LEU A 20 -8.81 -14.18 -4.88
C LEU A 20 -8.95 -12.68 -5.18
N LEU A 21 -9.31 -12.32 -6.43
CA LEU A 21 -9.30 -10.94 -6.90
C LEU A 21 -10.44 -10.09 -6.36
N LEU A 22 -11.68 -10.61 -6.36
CA LEU A 22 -12.85 -9.83 -5.94
C LEU A 22 -12.76 -9.32 -4.49
N PRO A 23 -12.37 -10.16 -3.49
CA PRO A 23 -12.17 -9.65 -2.14
C PRO A 23 -11.03 -8.65 -2.03
N LEU A 24 -9.97 -8.77 -2.84
CA LEU A 24 -8.86 -7.80 -2.83
C LEU A 24 -9.30 -6.44 -3.39
N ILE A 25 -10.14 -6.41 -4.42
CA ILE A 25 -10.72 -5.16 -4.94
C ILE A 25 -11.57 -4.50 -3.84
N ALA A 26 -12.42 -5.27 -3.16
CA ALA A 26 -13.22 -4.78 -2.05
C ALA A 26 -12.36 -4.29 -0.87
N GLU A 27 -11.30 -5.02 -0.51
CA GLU A 27 -10.34 -4.62 0.53
C GLU A 27 -9.67 -3.27 0.20
N GLN A 28 -9.25 -3.08 -1.06
CA GLN A 28 -8.66 -1.80 -1.50
C GLN A 28 -9.66 -0.65 -1.46
N ALA A 29 -10.90 -0.90 -1.89
CA ALA A 29 -11.97 0.11 -1.82
C ALA A 29 -12.27 0.50 -0.36
N LEU A 30 -12.36 -0.48 0.55
CA LEU A 30 -12.54 -0.24 1.99
C LEU A 30 -11.39 0.57 2.58
N SER A 31 -10.16 0.29 2.18
CA SER A 31 -8.96 1.01 2.67
C SER A 31 -8.98 2.50 2.30
N VAL A 32 -9.46 2.83 1.09
CA VAL A 32 -9.61 4.23 0.66
C VAL A 32 -10.76 4.91 1.41
N THR A 33 -11.88 4.21 1.59
CA THR A 33 -13.08 4.74 2.25
C THR A 33 -12.81 5.12 3.72
N ILE A 34 -12.06 4.29 4.46
CA ILE A 34 -11.75 4.58 5.87
C ILE A 34 -10.92 5.84 6.02
N GLY A 35 -9.90 6.04 5.14
CA GLY A 35 -9.07 7.25 5.18
C GLY A 35 -9.88 8.53 4.96
N LEU A 36 -10.87 8.48 4.06
CA LEU A 36 -11.78 9.60 3.83
C LEU A 36 -12.70 9.84 5.03
N ALA A 37 -13.28 8.77 5.59
CA ALA A 37 -14.17 8.87 6.76
C ALA A 37 -13.44 9.45 7.96
N ASP A 38 -12.23 8.99 8.28
CA ASP A 38 -11.41 9.51 9.38
C ASP A 38 -11.14 11.01 9.22
N THR A 39 -10.72 11.44 8.02
CA THR A 39 -10.45 12.85 7.74
C THR A 39 -11.71 13.73 7.93
N LEU A 40 -12.85 13.26 7.41
CA LEU A 40 -14.13 13.97 7.55
C LEU A 40 -14.59 14.06 9.01
N MET A 41 -14.42 12.99 9.80
CA MET A 41 -14.82 13.00 11.20
C MET A 41 -13.92 13.89 12.06
N VAL A 42 -12.62 13.87 11.83
CA VAL A 42 -11.67 14.75 12.54
C VAL A 42 -11.87 16.21 12.17
N SER A 43 -12.30 16.52 10.94
CA SER A 43 -12.54 17.91 10.52
C SER A 43 -13.63 18.61 11.33
N SER A 44 -14.55 17.86 11.94
CA SER A 44 -15.58 18.41 12.83
C SER A 44 -15.04 18.91 14.18
N VAL A 45 -13.79 18.56 14.54
CA VAL A 45 -13.17 18.96 15.82
C VAL A 45 -12.55 20.35 15.74
N GLY A 46 -12.09 20.77 14.57
CA GLY A 46 -11.51 22.09 14.30
C GLY A 46 -10.18 22.04 13.54
N GLU A 47 -9.72 23.18 13.05
CA GLU A 47 -8.55 23.31 12.18
C GLU A 47 -7.24 22.86 12.84
N ALA A 48 -7.00 23.23 14.10
CA ALA A 48 -5.81 22.81 14.83
C ALA A 48 -5.75 21.29 15.02
N ALA A 49 -6.92 20.67 15.22
CA ALA A 49 -7.04 19.21 15.33
C ALA A 49 -6.70 18.53 14.02
N VAL A 50 -7.28 18.99 12.91
CA VAL A 50 -6.99 18.47 11.56
C VAL A 50 -5.52 18.60 11.22
N SER A 51 -4.93 19.77 11.51
CA SER A 51 -3.50 20.01 11.26
C SER A 51 -2.63 19.05 12.05
N GLY A 52 -2.87 18.90 13.36
CA GLY A 52 -2.10 18.01 14.22
C GLY A 52 -2.21 16.55 13.79
N VAL A 53 -3.42 16.08 13.46
CA VAL A 53 -3.64 14.71 12.95
C VAL A 53 -2.95 14.49 11.62
N SER A 54 -3.07 15.43 10.67
CA SER A 54 -2.47 15.29 9.33
C SER A 54 -0.94 15.19 9.35
N LEU A 55 -0.28 15.94 10.26
CA LEU A 55 1.17 15.84 10.45
C LEU A 55 1.57 14.43 10.88
N VAL A 56 0.86 13.89 11.88
CA VAL A 56 1.11 12.54 12.40
C VAL A 56 0.76 11.47 11.38
N ASP A 57 -0.33 11.63 10.61
CA ASP A 57 -0.75 10.66 9.60
C ASP A 57 0.25 10.54 8.46
N THR A 58 1.00 11.59 8.17
CA THR A 58 2.12 11.51 7.23
C THR A 58 3.18 10.51 7.72
N PHE A 59 3.54 10.56 9.01
CA PHE A 59 4.47 9.63 9.62
C PHE A 59 3.86 8.22 9.76
N ASN A 60 2.60 8.13 10.18
CA ASN A 60 1.87 6.86 10.28
C ASN A 60 1.84 6.13 8.92
N THR A 61 1.54 6.85 7.85
CA THR A 61 1.53 6.29 6.50
C THR A 61 2.89 5.71 6.11
N LEU A 62 3.98 6.45 6.38
CA LEU A 62 5.33 5.97 6.13
C LEU A 62 5.61 4.65 6.88
N MET A 63 5.30 4.60 8.17
CA MET A 63 5.53 3.40 9.00
C MET A 63 4.67 2.21 8.55
N ILE A 64 3.40 2.43 8.26
CA ILE A 64 2.49 1.39 7.78
C ILE A 64 2.96 0.84 6.41
N GLN A 65 3.43 1.69 5.51
CA GLN A 65 3.95 1.26 4.21
C GLN A 65 5.23 0.41 4.34
N ILE A 66 6.13 0.76 5.27
CA ILE A 66 7.31 -0.07 5.56
C ILE A 66 6.88 -1.42 6.14
N MET A 67 5.95 -1.44 7.10
CA MET A 67 5.42 -2.68 7.68
C MET A 67 4.74 -3.56 6.62
N THR A 68 3.95 -2.98 5.74
CA THR A 68 3.29 -3.69 4.63
C THR A 68 4.30 -4.30 3.68
N ALA A 69 5.39 -3.60 3.38
CA ALA A 69 6.47 -4.11 2.54
C ALA A 69 7.22 -5.29 3.19
N LEU A 70 7.51 -5.20 4.49
CA LEU A 70 8.09 -6.31 5.25
C LEU A 70 7.16 -7.53 5.26
N ALA A 71 5.87 -7.32 5.49
CA ALA A 71 4.85 -8.37 5.42
C ALA A 71 4.79 -9.02 4.03
N THR A 72 4.95 -8.24 2.97
CA THR A 72 5.03 -8.74 1.58
C THR A 72 6.23 -9.68 1.40
N GLY A 73 7.40 -9.36 1.98
CA GLY A 73 8.56 -10.25 1.95
C GLY A 73 8.27 -11.63 2.55
N GLY A 74 7.57 -11.66 3.69
CA GLY A 74 7.12 -12.91 4.31
C GLY A 74 6.09 -13.67 3.48
N ALA A 75 5.13 -12.95 2.89
CA ALA A 75 4.11 -13.53 2.02
C ALA A 75 4.73 -14.18 0.77
N VAL A 76 5.75 -13.56 0.17
CA VAL A 76 6.49 -14.12 -0.98
C VAL A 76 7.16 -15.43 -0.61
N VAL A 77 7.91 -15.45 0.50
CA VAL A 77 8.59 -16.70 0.97
C VAL A 77 7.57 -17.78 1.31
N ALA A 78 6.49 -17.43 2.02
CA ALA A 78 5.44 -18.39 2.38
C ALA A 78 4.72 -18.94 1.12
N SER A 79 4.39 -18.09 0.15
CA SER A 79 3.72 -18.51 -1.09
C SER A 79 4.59 -19.46 -1.93
N GLN A 80 5.91 -19.23 -1.98
CA GLN A 80 6.81 -20.16 -2.67
C GLN A 80 6.90 -21.51 -1.96
N TYR A 81 6.98 -21.56 -0.62
CA TYR A 81 6.93 -22.83 0.11
C TYR A 81 5.59 -23.57 -0.05
N ILE A 82 4.47 -22.83 -0.12
CA ILE A 82 3.16 -23.43 -0.43
C ILE A 82 3.19 -24.06 -1.82
N GLY A 83 3.72 -23.36 -2.82
CA GLY A 83 3.88 -23.90 -4.17
C GLY A 83 4.76 -25.14 -4.22
N HIS A 84 5.83 -25.14 -3.44
CA HIS A 84 6.75 -26.31 -3.32
C HIS A 84 6.16 -27.47 -2.51
N ARG A 85 4.95 -27.30 -1.95
CA ARG A 85 4.24 -28.28 -1.09
C ARG A 85 4.98 -28.62 0.20
N GLU A 86 5.83 -27.75 0.68
CA GLU A 86 6.54 -27.86 1.96
C GLU A 86 5.78 -27.12 3.08
N GLU A 87 4.71 -27.73 3.60
CA GLU A 87 3.88 -27.09 4.65
C GLU A 87 4.67 -26.75 5.91
N LYS A 88 5.64 -27.57 6.32
CA LYS A 88 6.46 -27.30 7.51
C LYS A 88 7.28 -26.02 7.33
N SER A 89 7.95 -25.86 6.20
CA SER A 89 8.74 -24.69 5.86
C SER A 89 7.84 -23.45 5.66
N ALA A 90 6.66 -23.62 5.07
CA ALA A 90 5.66 -22.55 4.94
C ALA A 90 5.16 -22.04 6.30
N ARG A 91 4.86 -22.94 7.25
CA ARG A 91 4.50 -22.59 8.63
C ARG A 91 5.64 -21.91 9.39
N ALA A 92 6.87 -22.41 9.20
CA ALA A 92 8.05 -21.78 9.78
C ALA A 92 8.24 -20.36 9.23
N ALA A 93 8.09 -20.14 7.91
CA ALA A 93 8.14 -18.82 7.32
C ALA A 93 7.03 -17.90 7.85
N ALA A 94 5.81 -18.42 8.05
CA ALA A 94 4.71 -17.70 8.67
C ALA A 94 5.04 -17.27 10.11
N ALA A 95 5.63 -18.14 10.91
CA ALA A 95 6.08 -17.81 12.26
C ALA A 95 7.18 -16.73 12.26
N GLN A 96 8.15 -16.82 11.33
CA GLN A 96 9.22 -15.85 11.24
C GLN A 96 8.74 -14.46 10.82
N ILE A 97 7.77 -14.33 9.90
CA ILE A 97 7.22 -13.02 9.58
C ILE A 97 6.45 -12.42 10.76
N MET A 98 5.70 -13.24 11.52
CA MET A 98 5.04 -12.77 12.74
C MET A 98 6.07 -12.29 13.78
N PHE A 99 7.18 -13.00 13.94
CA PHE A 99 8.28 -12.60 14.82
C PHE A 99 8.93 -11.27 14.36
N ILE A 100 9.28 -11.15 13.08
CA ILE A 100 9.87 -9.93 12.52
C ILE A 100 8.93 -8.74 12.72
N MET A 101 7.65 -8.91 12.40
CA MET A 101 6.67 -7.84 12.49
C MET A 101 6.39 -7.43 13.93
N SER A 102 6.31 -8.39 14.87
CA SER A 102 6.20 -8.09 16.31
C SER A 102 7.40 -7.27 16.78
N SER A 103 8.61 -7.77 16.53
CA SER A 103 9.84 -7.14 16.99
C SER A 103 10.01 -5.74 16.40
N PHE A 104 9.81 -5.60 15.09
CA PHE A 104 9.94 -4.32 14.39
C PHE A 104 8.89 -3.30 14.86
N SER A 105 7.62 -3.70 14.94
CA SER A 105 6.54 -2.79 15.31
C SER A 105 6.61 -2.37 16.78
N ILE A 106 7.02 -3.26 17.69
CA ILE A 106 7.26 -2.93 19.11
C ILE A 106 8.43 -1.97 19.23
N LEU A 107 9.55 -2.22 18.51
CA LEU A 107 10.70 -1.33 18.50
C LEU A 107 10.31 0.08 18.03
N VAL A 108 9.60 0.18 16.89
CA VAL A 108 9.13 1.46 16.36
C VAL A 108 8.17 2.14 17.32
N ALA A 109 7.24 1.40 17.93
CA ALA A 109 6.33 1.93 18.93
C ALA A 109 7.10 2.50 20.13
N ALA A 110 8.07 1.78 20.66
CA ALA A 110 8.90 2.23 21.80
C ALA A 110 9.69 3.51 21.45
N VAL A 111 10.33 3.55 20.29
CA VAL A 111 11.07 4.74 19.81
C VAL A 111 10.14 5.95 19.68
N VAL A 112 8.96 5.77 19.11
CA VAL A 112 7.99 6.86 18.94
C VAL A 112 7.40 7.30 20.28
N VAL A 113 7.01 6.38 21.16
CA VAL A 113 6.46 6.72 22.49
C VAL A 113 7.45 7.56 23.29
N VAL A 114 8.73 7.15 23.32
CA VAL A 114 9.78 7.87 24.06
C VAL A 114 10.17 9.18 23.37
N GLY A 115 10.32 9.14 22.04
CA GLY A 115 10.86 10.24 21.23
C GLY A 115 9.82 11.18 20.61
N ARG A 116 8.50 10.98 20.84
CA ARG A 116 7.43 11.67 20.10
C ARG A 116 7.59 13.19 20.00
N HIS A 117 7.95 13.85 21.09
CA HIS A 117 8.16 15.29 21.14
C HIS A 117 9.37 15.73 20.28
N ALA A 118 10.49 15.01 20.41
CA ALA A 118 11.70 15.28 19.62
C ALA A 118 11.48 14.99 18.13
N ILE A 119 10.76 13.91 17.80
CA ILE A 119 10.43 13.53 16.42
C ILE A 119 9.55 14.60 15.78
N LEU A 120 8.46 15.02 16.45
CA LEU A 120 7.55 16.05 15.92
C LEU A 120 8.26 17.39 15.73
N ARG A 121 9.05 17.82 16.70
CA ARG A 121 9.84 19.05 16.57
C ARG A 121 10.93 18.94 15.50
N GLY A 122 11.60 17.81 15.40
CA GLY A 122 12.66 17.59 14.41
C GLY A 122 12.17 17.56 12.98
N ILE A 123 10.95 17.02 12.75
CA ILE A 123 10.36 16.92 11.40
C ILE A 123 9.63 18.20 11.00
N PHE A 124 8.84 18.78 11.91
CA PHE A 124 7.91 19.88 11.59
C PHE A 124 8.34 21.23 12.13
N GLY A 125 9.43 21.31 12.90
CA GLY A 125 9.95 22.54 13.46
C GLY A 125 9.04 23.14 14.55
N SER A 126 8.94 24.47 14.58
CA SER A 126 8.05 25.20 15.49
C SER A 126 6.65 25.28 14.90
N ILE A 127 5.71 24.58 15.47
CA ILE A 127 4.27 24.63 15.17
C ILE A 127 3.52 25.21 16.37
N ASP A 128 2.30 25.68 16.15
CA ASP A 128 1.45 26.22 17.20
C ASP A 128 1.27 25.26 18.36
N ALA A 129 1.21 25.76 19.60
CA ALA A 129 1.15 24.94 20.80
C ALA A 129 -0.08 24.02 20.84
N ASP A 130 -1.22 24.48 20.33
CA ASP A 130 -2.45 23.67 20.27
C ASP A 130 -2.30 22.54 19.23
N VAL A 131 -1.73 22.83 18.06
CA VAL A 131 -1.44 21.81 17.03
C VAL A 131 -0.48 20.78 17.56
N MET A 132 0.59 21.19 18.26
CA MET A 132 1.57 20.28 18.89
C MET A 132 0.89 19.36 19.91
N LYS A 133 0.03 19.88 20.77
CA LYS A 133 -0.71 19.11 21.78
C LYS A 133 -1.59 18.03 21.13
N TYR A 134 -2.33 18.37 20.09
CA TYR A 134 -3.13 17.40 19.34
C TYR A 134 -2.26 16.36 18.65
N ALA A 135 -1.17 16.80 18.00
CA ALA A 135 -0.22 15.91 17.34
C ALA A 135 0.42 14.92 18.34
N GLU A 136 0.89 15.37 19.49
CA GLU A 136 1.48 14.49 20.52
C GLU A 136 0.50 13.45 21.06
N THR A 137 -0.75 13.84 21.32
CA THR A 137 -1.79 12.94 21.79
C THR A 137 -2.11 11.87 20.75
N TYR A 138 -2.33 12.31 19.50
CA TYR A 138 -2.62 11.41 18.39
C TYR A 138 -1.44 10.47 18.08
N PHE A 139 -0.23 11.00 18.12
CA PHE A 139 0.99 10.23 17.84
C PHE A 139 1.27 9.15 18.88
N LEU A 140 1.03 9.45 20.17
CA LEU A 140 1.16 8.48 21.24
C LEU A 140 0.24 7.28 21.03
N LEU A 141 -1.06 7.52 20.82
CA LEU A 141 -2.04 6.46 20.62
C LEU A 141 -1.83 5.70 19.31
N SER A 142 -1.42 6.40 18.26
CA SER A 142 -1.02 5.79 16.99
C SER A 142 0.17 4.86 17.16
N ALA A 143 1.21 5.28 17.92
CA ALA A 143 2.38 4.47 18.20
C ALA A 143 2.03 3.20 18.98
N LEU A 144 1.16 3.30 19.97
CA LEU A 144 0.65 2.14 20.72
C LEU A 144 -0.14 1.16 19.82
N SER A 145 -0.66 1.62 18.69
CA SER A 145 -1.36 0.77 17.73
C SER A 145 -0.44 0.05 16.74
N TYR A 146 0.86 0.43 16.63
CA TYR A 146 1.79 -0.17 15.65
C TYR A 146 1.98 -1.68 15.81
N PRO A 147 2.11 -2.26 17.01
CA PRO A 147 2.18 -3.70 17.15
C PRO A 147 0.95 -4.42 16.58
N PHE A 148 -0.23 -3.87 16.78
CA PHE A 148 -1.47 -4.45 16.29
C PHE A 148 -1.58 -4.35 14.76
N ILE A 149 -1.31 -3.18 14.16
CA ILE A 149 -1.38 -3.03 12.70
C ILE A 149 -0.25 -3.81 12.01
N GLY A 150 0.93 -3.92 12.63
CA GLY A 150 2.03 -4.73 12.11
C GLY A 150 1.66 -6.21 12.04
N LEU A 151 1.15 -6.78 13.13
CA LEU A 151 0.70 -8.18 13.19
C LEU A 151 -0.51 -8.44 12.29
N TYR A 152 -1.45 -7.49 12.23
CA TYR A 152 -2.56 -7.55 11.28
C TYR A 152 -2.06 -7.63 9.82
N ASN A 153 -1.15 -6.74 9.41
CA ASN A 153 -0.59 -6.74 8.06
C ASN A 153 0.12 -8.06 7.72
N ALA A 154 0.90 -8.61 8.67
CA ALA A 154 1.54 -9.91 8.51
C ALA A 154 0.51 -11.02 8.32
N GLY A 155 -0.48 -11.11 9.18
CA GLY A 155 -1.52 -12.12 9.11
C GLY A 155 -2.38 -12.02 7.86
N ALA A 156 -2.79 -10.81 7.47
CA ALA A 156 -3.52 -10.58 6.23
C ALA A 156 -2.69 -11.00 5.00
N ALA A 157 -1.38 -10.68 4.98
CA ALA A 157 -0.48 -11.10 3.92
C ALA A 157 -0.32 -12.63 3.86
N LEU A 158 -0.29 -13.32 5.00
CA LEU A 158 -0.25 -14.79 5.08
C LEU A 158 -1.55 -15.43 4.58
N PHE A 159 -2.72 -14.87 4.89
CA PHE A 159 -3.99 -15.35 4.33
C PHE A 159 -4.04 -15.17 2.81
N ARG A 160 -3.57 -14.04 2.30
CA ARG A 160 -3.45 -13.82 0.86
C ARG A 160 -2.48 -14.81 0.22
N ALA A 161 -1.33 -15.09 0.85
CA ALA A 161 -0.35 -16.08 0.37
C ALA A 161 -0.93 -17.50 0.24
N GLN A 162 -1.93 -17.87 1.08
CA GLN A 162 -2.69 -19.11 0.98
C GLN A 162 -3.78 -19.11 -0.11
N GLY A 163 -3.99 -17.97 -0.79
CA GLY A 163 -5.09 -17.79 -1.74
C GLY A 163 -6.43 -17.42 -1.10
N ASN A 164 -6.47 -17.14 0.21
CA ASN A 164 -7.69 -16.81 0.95
C ASN A 164 -7.78 -15.30 1.25
N SER A 165 -8.02 -14.51 0.23
CA SER A 165 -8.21 -13.06 0.36
C SER A 165 -9.54 -12.66 1.04
N LYS A 166 -10.51 -13.58 1.12
CA LYS A 166 -11.78 -13.33 1.80
C LYS A 166 -11.59 -13.01 3.29
N ILE A 167 -10.68 -13.72 3.96
CA ILE A 167 -10.37 -13.45 5.37
C ILE A 167 -9.71 -12.09 5.53
N SER A 168 -8.77 -11.73 4.66
CA SER A 168 -8.13 -10.40 4.68
C SER A 168 -9.16 -9.29 4.50
N MET A 169 -10.05 -9.40 3.51
CA MET A 169 -11.14 -8.46 3.27
C MET A 169 -12.10 -8.35 4.47
N MET A 170 -12.55 -9.50 5.03
CA MET A 170 -13.48 -9.49 6.16
C MET A 170 -12.85 -8.86 7.41
N SER A 171 -11.58 -9.12 7.66
CA SER A 171 -10.84 -8.51 8.78
C SER A 171 -10.67 -7.00 8.58
N SER A 172 -10.43 -6.56 7.35
CA SER A 172 -10.42 -5.14 6.99
C SER A 172 -11.79 -4.49 7.18
N LEU A 173 -12.86 -5.17 6.77
CA LEU A 173 -14.23 -4.69 6.98
C LEU A 173 -14.57 -4.52 8.47
N VAL A 174 -14.22 -5.50 9.30
CA VAL A 174 -14.39 -5.40 10.76
C VAL A 174 -13.61 -4.23 11.33
N MET A 175 -12.35 -4.06 10.91
CA MET A 175 -11.53 -2.93 11.32
C MET A 175 -12.19 -1.59 10.98
N ASN A 176 -12.74 -1.46 9.76
CA ASN A 176 -13.43 -0.26 9.28
C ASN A 176 -14.70 0.03 10.08
N ILE A 177 -15.54 -0.97 10.32
CA ILE A 177 -16.78 -0.82 11.09
C ILE A 177 -16.46 -0.37 12.52
N VAL A 178 -15.49 -1.01 13.17
CA VAL A 178 -15.07 -0.66 14.54
C VAL A 178 -14.45 0.74 14.58
N ASN A 179 -13.67 1.12 13.57
CA ASN A 179 -13.05 2.43 13.50
C ASN A 179 -14.09 3.54 13.30
N ILE A 180 -14.94 3.43 12.26
CA ILE A 180 -15.97 4.45 11.97
C ILE A 180 -16.99 4.53 13.12
N GLY A 181 -17.46 3.40 13.63
CA GLY A 181 -18.35 3.36 14.78
C GLY A 181 -17.71 3.93 16.05
N GLY A 182 -16.45 3.58 16.30
CA GLY A 182 -15.68 4.12 17.41
C GLY A 182 -15.46 5.63 17.29
N ASN A 183 -15.11 6.13 16.12
CA ASN A 183 -15.01 7.56 15.84
C ASN A 183 -16.33 8.27 16.11
N ALA A 184 -17.45 7.74 15.61
CA ALA A 184 -18.78 8.33 15.82
C ALA A 184 -19.13 8.41 17.32
N ILE A 185 -18.88 7.37 18.07
CA ILE A 185 -19.19 7.32 19.50
C ILE A 185 -18.24 8.23 20.30
N LEU A 186 -16.93 8.15 20.05
CA LEU A 186 -15.93 8.85 20.87
C LEU A 186 -15.80 10.34 20.52
N ILE A 187 -15.91 10.71 19.23
CA ILE A 187 -15.83 12.11 18.81
C ILE A 187 -17.14 12.84 19.09
N PHE A 188 -18.28 12.29 18.61
CA PHE A 188 -19.57 12.99 18.70
C PHE A 188 -20.33 12.67 19.99
N GLY A 189 -20.28 11.42 20.49
CA GLY A 189 -20.96 11.03 21.73
C GLY A 189 -20.24 11.52 22.98
N PHE A 190 -18.98 11.12 23.15
CA PHE A 190 -18.17 11.48 24.33
C PHE A 190 -17.40 12.80 24.16
N LYS A 191 -17.42 13.43 22.99
CA LYS A 191 -16.74 14.70 22.70
C LYS A 191 -15.22 14.66 22.99
N MET A 192 -14.59 13.51 22.78
CA MET A 192 -13.17 13.31 23.05
C MET A 192 -12.25 13.93 21.98
N GLY A 193 -12.79 14.47 20.90
CA GLY A 193 -12.02 15.11 19.83
C GLY A 193 -10.95 14.20 19.23
N VAL A 194 -9.71 14.71 19.07
CA VAL A 194 -8.57 14.00 18.50
C VAL A 194 -8.23 12.72 19.28
N MET A 195 -8.33 12.76 20.62
CA MET A 195 -8.09 11.59 21.45
C MET A 195 -9.08 10.47 21.14
N GLY A 196 -10.35 10.82 20.86
CA GLY A 196 -11.39 9.86 20.45
C GLY A 196 -11.05 9.18 19.12
N ALA A 197 -10.61 9.94 18.11
CA ALA A 197 -10.18 9.42 16.82
C ALA A 197 -8.99 8.46 16.95
N ALA A 198 -7.98 8.84 17.73
CA ALA A 198 -6.81 8.01 17.98
C ALA A 198 -7.14 6.72 18.72
N LEU A 199 -8.03 6.78 19.71
CA LEU A 199 -8.47 5.62 20.48
C LEU A 199 -9.32 4.67 19.64
N ALA A 200 -10.21 5.19 18.79
CA ALA A 200 -10.99 4.38 17.84
C ALA A 200 -10.07 3.62 16.87
N SER A 201 -9.04 4.30 16.37
CA SER A 201 -8.02 3.69 15.50
C SER A 201 -7.21 2.62 16.25
N LEU A 202 -6.82 2.84 17.49
CA LEU A 202 -6.12 1.85 18.31
C LEU A 202 -6.99 0.60 18.54
N VAL A 203 -8.25 0.78 18.96
CA VAL A 203 -9.18 -0.32 19.25
C VAL A 203 -9.49 -1.11 17.97
N SER A 204 -9.78 -0.44 16.86
CA SER A 204 -10.07 -1.10 15.58
C SER A 204 -8.90 -1.97 15.08
N ARG A 205 -7.67 -1.46 15.19
CA ARG A 205 -6.45 -2.20 14.85
C ARG A 205 -6.22 -3.39 15.79
N ALA A 206 -6.47 -3.23 17.09
CA ALA A 206 -6.38 -4.32 18.07
C ALA A 206 -7.41 -5.41 17.78
N VAL A 207 -8.67 -5.06 17.53
CA VAL A 207 -9.74 -6.02 17.18
C VAL A 207 -9.40 -6.79 15.91
N ALA A 208 -8.97 -6.09 14.84
CA ALA A 208 -8.58 -6.72 13.58
C ALA A 208 -7.37 -7.66 13.76
N CYS A 209 -6.38 -7.25 14.54
CA CYS A 209 -5.23 -8.07 14.90
C CYS A 209 -5.66 -9.35 15.62
N CYS A 210 -6.46 -9.23 16.67
CA CYS A 210 -6.96 -10.38 17.44
C CYS A 210 -7.77 -11.34 16.54
N ALA A 211 -8.63 -10.81 15.67
CA ALA A 211 -9.41 -11.62 14.73
C ALA A 211 -8.50 -12.41 13.77
N VAL A 212 -7.51 -11.76 13.17
CA VAL A 212 -6.56 -12.41 12.26
C VAL A 212 -5.70 -13.45 12.98
N LEU A 213 -5.19 -13.12 14.18
CA LEU A 213 -4.39 -14.06 14.98
C LEU A 213 -5.21 -15.29 15.41
N PHE A 214 -6.45 -15.08 15.81
CA PHE A 214 -7.36 -16.17 16.15
C PHE A 214 -7.61 -17.09 14.96
N LEU A 215 -7.83 -16.52 13.77
CA LEU A 215 -8.04 -17.29 12.56
C LEU A 215 -6.78 -18.04 12.12
N LEU A 216 -5.57 -17.48 12.32
CA LEU A 216 -4.30 -18.16 12.04
C LEU A 216 -4.01 -19.33 12.97
N GLN A 217 -4.64 -19.39 14.15
CA GLN A 217 -4.48 -20.51 15.11
C GLN A 217 -5.42 -21.69 14.83
N LYS A 218 -6.44 -21.52 13.97
CA LYS A 218 -7.39 -22.58 13.65
C LYS A 218 -6.70 -23.81 13.05
N PRO A 219 -7.16 -25.03 13.37
CA PRO A 219 -6.59 -26.28 12.85
C PRO A 219 -6.60 -26.33 11.30
N ASP A 220 -7.64 -25.79 10.68
CA ASP A 220 -7.84 -25.81 9.23
C ASP A 220 -6.98 -24.79 8.48
N CYS A 221 -6.23 -23.93 9.20
CA CYS A 221 -5.35 -22.97 8.57
C CYS A 221 -4.05 -23.64 8.14
N MET A 222 -3.74 -23.58 6.84
CA MET A 222 -2.51 -24.16 6.28
C MET A 222 -1.26 -23.57 6.93
N LEU A 223 -1.21 -22.23 7.07
CA LEU A 223 -0.10 -21.48 7.69
C LEU A 223 -0.32 -21.26 9.18
N ARG A 224 -0.80 -22.29 9.87
CA ARG A 224 -1.06 -22.23 11.31
C ARG A 224 0.20 -21.87 12.10
N VAL A 225 0.11 -20.84 12.92
CA VAL A 225 1.17 -20.44 13.88
C VAL A 225 0.68 -20.75 15.28
N THR A 226 1.27 -21.76 15.93
CA THR A 226 0.84 -22.24 17.26
C THR A 226 1.95 -22.08 18.28
N GLY A 227 1.62 -21.30 19.34
CA GLY A 227 2.47 -21.14 20.52
C GLY A 227 3.70 -20.25 20.32
N LEU A 228 4.22 -19.74 21.43
CA LEU A 228 5.43 -18.91 21.47
C LEU A 228 6.69 -19.66 21.03
N SER A 229 6.69 -21.00 21.14
CA SER A 229 7.82 -21.84 20.69
C SER A 229 8.01 -21.82 19.17
N ALA A 230 6.96 -21.57 18.41
CA ALA A 230 7.06 -21.42 16.96
C ALA A 230 7.76 -20.10 16.54
N LEU A 231 7.82 -19.11 17.43
CA LEU A 231 8.46 -17.83 17.20
C LEU A 231 9.98 -17.83 17.47
N LYS A 232 10.60 -18.98 17.69
CA LYS A 232 12.06 -19.06 17.82
C LYS A 232 12.71 -18.54 16.53
N PRO A 233 13.67 -17.59 16.63
CA PRO A 233 14.27 -16.97 15.47
C PRO A 233 15.09 -18.00 14.65
N ASP A 234 14.77 -18.13 13.37
CA ASP A 234 15.57 -18.85 12.38
C ASP A 234 16.25 -17.85 11.46
N GLY A 235 17.56 -17.67 11.67
CA GLY A 235 18.36 -16.70 10.91
C GLY A 235 18.35 -16.94 9.40
N LYS A 236 18.20 -18.18 8.92
CA LYS A 236 18.14 -18.49 7.48
C LYS A 236 16.82 -18.01 6.89
N LEU A 237 15.70 -18.31 7.53
CA LEU A 237 14.38 -17.87 7.08
C LEU A 237 14.22 -16.36 7.22
N ILE A 238 14.67 -15.77 8.33
CA ILE A 238 14.67 -14.32 8.54
C ILE A 238 15.43 -13.63 7.40
N ARG A 239 16.63 -14.11 7.05
CA ARG A 239 17.42 -13.53 5.96
C ARG A 239 16.71 -13.62 4.61
N ARG A 240 16.02 -14.72 4.32
CA ARG A 240 15.22 -14.86 3.09
C ARG A 240 14.06 -13.87 3.04
N ILE A 241 13.32 -13.72 4.13
CA ILE A 241 12.21 -12.76 4.24
C ILE A 241 12.72 -11.33 4.09
N LEU A 242 13.79 -10.98 4.80
CA LEU A 242 14.35 -9.62 4.77
C LEU A 242 15.01 -9.29 3.43
N ARG A 243 15.52 -10.27 2.69
CA ARG A 243 16.05 -10.07 1.34
C ARG A 243 15.02 -9.51 0.36
N VAL A 244 13.74 -9.80 0.56
CA VAL A 244 12.63 -9.25 -0.22
C VAL A 244 12.00 -8.05 0.50
N GLY A 245 11.82 -8.17 1.82
CA GLY A 245 11.11 -7.17 2.62
C GLY A 245 11.87 -5.86 2.79
N ILE A 246 13.18 -5.90 3.04
CA ILE A 246 13.98 -4.67 3.23
C ILE A 246 14.02 -3.82 1.95
N PRO A 247 14.37 -4.35 0.76
CA PRO A 247 14.33 -3.55 -0.45
C PRO A 247 12.95 -2.96 -0.74
N ALA A 248 11.88 -3.73 -0.56
CA ALA A 248 10.52 -3.25 -0.71
C ALA A 248 10.17 -2.16 0.33
N GLY A 249 10.64 -2.29 1.57
CA GLY A 249 10.46 -1.29 2.63
C GLY A 249 11.19 0.02 2.33
N ILE A 250 12.44 -0.06 1.90
CA ILE A 250 13.23 1.11 1.49
C ILE A 250 12.56 1.79 0.28
N GLU A 251 12.11 1.02 -0.72
CA GLU A 251 11.40 1.56 -1.89
C GLU A 251 10.16 2.33 -1.47
N ASN A 252 9.29 1.73 -0.63
CA ASN A 252 8.08 2.38 -0.16
C ASN A 252 8.38 3.62 0.70
N GLY A 253 9.38 3.54 1.58
CA GLY A 253 9.82 4.66 2.40
C GLY A 253 10.32 5.83 1.56
N MET A 254 11.23 5.58 0.62
CA MET A 254 11.76 6.60 -0.28
C MET A 254 10.69 7.20 -1.17
N PHE A 255 9.71 6.38 -1.58
CA PHE A 255 8.56 6.85 -2.35
C PHE A 255 7.68 7.83 -1.54
N GLN A 256 7.44 7.56 -0.26
CA GLN A 256 6.67 8.47 0.60
C GLN A 256 7.43 9.78 0.85
N ILE A 257 8.73 9.72 1.09
CA ILE A 257 9.57 10.92 1.24
C ILE A 257 9.54 11.77 -0.05
N GLY A 258 9.67 11.12 -1.21
CA GLY A 258 9.58 11.82 -2.49
C GLY A 258 8.21 12.45 -2.74
N LYS A 259 7.11 11.77 -2.37
CA LYS A 259 5.75 12.35 -2.42
C LYS A 259 5.63 13.58 -1.53
N LEU A 260 6.19 13.55 -0.33
CA LEU A 260 6.18 14.68 0.59
C LEU A 260 6.95 15.87 0.02
N SER A 261 8.13 15.63 -0.58
CA SER A 261 8.92 16.66 -1.26
C SER A 261 8.13 17.33 -2.40
N VAL A 262 7.41 16.54 -3.20
CA VAL A 262 6.55 17.06 -4.29
C VAL A 262 5.34 17.82 -3.73
N ALA A 263 4.75 17.36 -2.63
CA ALA A 263 3.65 18.07 -1.98
C ALA A 263 4.10 19.43 -1.43
N SER A 264 5.30 19.52 -0.86
CA SER A 264 5.92 20.80 -0.45
C SER A 264 6.12 21.74 -1.65
N LEU A 265 6.53 21.22 -2.81
CA LEU A 265 6.64 22.02 -4.02
C LEU A 265 5.27 22.50 -4.51
N THR A 266 4.24 21.64 -4.43
CA THR A 266 2.86 22.01 -4.81
C THR A 266 2.33 23.17 -3.96
N SER A 267 2.70 23.23 -2.68
CA SER A 267 2.25 24.33 -1.79
C SER A 267 2.76 25.70 -2.21
N THR A 268 3.86 25.78 -2.95
CA THR A 268 4.38 27.04 -3.48
C THR A 268 3.55 27.60 -4.66
N LEU A 269 2.67 26.80 -5.25
CA LEU A 269 1.82 27.18 -6.39
C LEU A 269 0.49 27.81 -5.97
N GLY A 270 0.24 27.94 -4.66
CA GLY A 270 -0.96 28.58 -4.12
C GLY A 270 -2.10 27.60 -3.77
N THR A 271 -3.13 28.14 -3.13
CA THR A 271 -4.24 27.36 -2.55
C THR A 271 -5.08 26.63 -3.58
N ALA A 272 -5.31 27.23 -4.75
CA ALA A 272 -6.04 26.59 -5.86
C ALA A 272 -5.33 25.32 -6.36
N ALA A 273 -4.00 25.38 -6.51
CA ALA A 273 -3.18 24.23 -6.92
C ALA A 273 -3.17 23.12 -5.86
N ILE A 274 -3.12 23.47 -4.56
CA ILE A 274 -3.21 22.51 -3.47
C ILE A 274 -4.56 21.77 -3.50
N ALA A 275 -5.66 22.50 -3.64
CA ALA A 275 -7.00 21.94 -3.70
C ALA A 275 -7.18 21.03 -4.94
N ALA A 276 -6.75 21.50 -6.11
CA ALA A 276 -6.77 20.73 -7.35
C ALA A 276 -5.95 19.42 -7.23
N ASN A 277 -4.74 19.49 -6.67
CA ASN A 277 -3.87 18.35 -6.44
C ASN A 277 -4.47 17.34 -5.46
N ALA A 278 -5.14 17.81 -4.40
CA ALA A 278 -5.80 16.92 -3.43
C ALA A 278 -6.93 16.11 -4.09
N VAL A 279 -7.79 16.78 -4.87
CA VAL A 279 -8.87 16.12 -5.62
C VAL A 279 -8.32 15.14 -6.65
N ALA A 280 -7.33 15.55 -7.43
CA ALA A 280 -6.70 14.68 -8.44
C ALA A 280 -6.04 13.45 -7.81
N ASN A 281 -5.34 13.58 -6.68
CA ASN A 281 -4.74 12.44 -5.95
C ASN A 281 -5.81 11.49 -5.40
N THR A 282 -6.89 12.01 -4.82
CA THR A 282 -7.99 11.20 -4.29
C THR A 282 -8.64 10.41 -5.41
N THR A 283 -9.00 11.08 -6.50
CA THR A 283 -9.63 10.46 -7.66
C THR A 283 -8.71 9.41 -8.30
N SER A 284 -7.43 9.72 -8.49
CA SER A 284 -6.46 8.78 -9.05
C SER A 284 -6.31 7.50 -8.19
N THR A 285 -6.41 7.63 -6.87
CA THR A 285 -6.37 6.49 -5.96
C THR A 285 -7.55 5.54 -6.19
N PHE A 286 -8.77 6.09 -6.36
CA PHE A 286 -9.94 5.30 -6.69
C PHE A 286 -9.82 4.59 -8.04
N LEU A 287 -9.34 5.29 -9.07
CA LEU A 287 -9.21 4.75 -10.42
C LEU A 287 -8.22 3.58 -10.48
N ASN A 288 -7.25 3.55 -9.60
CA ASN A 288 -6.20 2.53 -9.56
C ASN A 288 -6.54 1.32 -8.65
N ILE A 289 -7.69 1.30 -7.97
CA ILE A 289 -8.09 0.21 -7.08
C ILE A 289 -8.00 -1.18 -7.75
N PRO A 290 -8.58 -1.43 -8.96
CA PRO A 290 -8.54 -2.75 -9.55
C PRO A 290 -7.11 -3.23 -9.86
N ALA A 291 -6.28 -2.35 -10.40
CA ALA A 291 -4.91 -2.71 -10.75
C ALA A 291 -4.03 -2.92 -9.49
N SER A 292 -4.26 -2.17 -8.41
CA SER A 292 -3.62 -2.39 -7.11
C SER A 292 -3.98 -3.74 -6.50
N ALA A 293 -5.25 -4.13 -6.57
CA ALA A 293 -5.72 -5.43 -6.11
C ALA A 293 -5.07 -6.59 -6.88
N VAL A 294 -4.97 -6.46 -8.21
CA VAL A 294 -4.23 -7.43 -9.05
C VAL A 294 -2.76 -7.50 -8.63
N GLY A 295 -2.13 -6.36 -8.31
CA GLY A 295 -0.75 -6.31 -7.81
C GLY A 295 -0.53 -7.12 -6.54
N MET A 296 -1.53 -7.20 -5.64
CA MET A 296 -1.46 -8.08 -4.47
C MET A 296 -1.68 -9.55 -4.82
N ALA A 297 -2.63 -9.85 -5.72
CA ALA A 297 -2.91 -11.22 -6.15
C ALA A 297 -1.72 -11.87 -6.86
N VAL A 298 -0.96 -11.10 -7.62
CA VAL A 298 0.25 -11.54 -8.34
C VAL A 298 1.28 -12.14 -7.39
N LEU A 299 1.49 -11.55 -6.21
CA LEU A 299 2.45 -12.05 -5.22
C LEU A 299 2.13 -13.49 -4.81
N THR A 300 0.86 -13.81 -4.67
CA THR A 300 0.38 -15.15 -4.34
C THR A 300 0.49 -16.11 -5.53
N VAL A 301 -0.12 -15.74 -6.65
CA VAL A 301 -0.25 -16.64 -7.81
C VAL A 301 1.10 -16.96 -8.44
N VAL A 302 1.89 -15.92 -8.73
CA VAL A 302 3.21 -16.09 -9.34
C VAL A 302 4.19 -16.70 -8.33
N GLY A 303 4.12 -16.28 -7.06
CA GLY A 303 4.94 -16.86 -5.99
C GLY A 303 4.73 -18.39 -5.84
N GLN A 304 3.48 -18.85 -5.83
CA GLN A 304 3.19 -20.29 -5.76
C GLN A 304 3.62 -21.05 -7.03
N CYS A 305 3.44 -20.47 -8.22
CA CYS A 305 3.93 -21.09 -9.46
C CYS A 305 5.47 -21.25 -9.47
N LEU A 306 6.19 -20.22 -9.03
CA LEU A 306 7.65 -20.28 -8.93
C LEU A 306 8.12 -21.29 -7.88
N GLY A 307 7.43 -21.33 -6.74
CA GLY A 307 7.69 -22.33 -5.70
C GLY A 307 7.46 -23.76 -6.16
N ALA A 308 6.45 -23.99 -7.00
CA ALA A 308 6.18 -25.29 -7.63
C ALA A 308 7.20 -25.66 -8.74
N GLY A 309 8.12 -24.77 -9.10
CA GLY A 309 9.04 -24.97 -10.22
C GLY A 309 8.42 -24.72 -11.61
N GLU A 310 7.14 -24.33 -11.66
CA GLU A 310 6.35 -24.17 -12.87
C GLU A 310 6.55 -22.78 -13.52
N LYS A 311 7.74 -22.55 -14.07
CA LYS A 311 8.13 -21.26 -14.64
C LYS A 311 7.24 -20.82 -15.80
N GLU A 312 6.80 -21.75 -16.65
CA GLU A 312 5.90 -21.43 -17.77
C GLU A 312 4.54 -20.95 -17.30
N GLN A 313 3.98 -21.65 -16.30
CA GLN A 313 2.73 -21.19 -15.67
C GLN A 313 2.89 -19.85 -14.97
N ALA A 314 4.02 -19.60 -14.29
CA ALA A 314 4.32 -18.32 -13.68
C ALA A 314 4.29 -17.16 -14.68
N VAL A 315 4.96 -17.33 -15.85
CA VAL A 315 4.95 -16.31 -16.93
C VAL A 315 3.54 -16.14 -17.50
N TRP A 316 2.81 -17.23 -17.71
CA TRP A 316 1.47 -17.17 -18.27
C TRP A 316 0.49 -16.45 -17.33
N TYR A 317 0.48 -16.78 -16.02
CA TYR A 317 -0.36 -16.08 -15.04
C TYR A 317 0.08 -14.63 -14.86
N ALA A 318 1.38 -14.35 -14.86
CA ALA A 318 1.91 -12.99 -14.79
C ALA A 318 1.38 -12.13 -15.94
N ARG A 319 1.45 -12.61 -17.19
CA ARG A 319 0.92 -11.90 -18.36
C ARG A 319 -0.59 -11.71 -18.29
N ARG A 320 -1.33 -12.75 -17.88
CA ARG A 320 -2.79 -12.64 -17.77
C ARG A 320 -3.25 -11.72 -16.66
N LEU A 321 -2.63 -11.78 -15.50
CA LEU A 321 -2.94 -10.88 -14.39
C LEU A 321 -2.56 -9.43 -14.73
N LEU A 322 -1.43 -9.23 -15.39
CA LEU A 322 -1.07 -7.91 -15.88
C LEU A 322 -2.10 -7.37 -16.90
N LEU A 323 -2.59 -8.22 -17.81
CA LEU A 323 -3.68 -7.85 -18.73
C LEU A 323 -4.96 -7.49 -17.96
N VAL A 324 -5.34 -8.27 -16.94
CA VAL A 324 -6.50 -7.97 -16.08
C VAL A 324 -6.31 -6.61 -15.36
N ALA A 325 -5.09 -6.30 -14.91
CA ALA A 325 -4.78 -5.00 -14.31
C ALA A 325 -4.97 -3.86 -15.34
N TYR A 326 -4.52 -4.05 -16.59
CA TYR A 326 -4.74 -3.09 -17.67
C TYR A 326 -6.23 -2.93 -17.98
N CYS A 327 -6.98 -4.04 -18.15
CA CYS A 327 -8.41 -3.97 -18.40
C CYS A 327 -9.16 -3.24 -17.27
N GLY A 328 -8.84 -3.54 -16.01
CA GLY A 328 -9.42 -2.86 -14.87
C GLY A 328 -9.09 -1.36 -14.84
N ALA A 329 -7.82 -1.01 -15.08
CA ALA A 329 -7.40 0.38 -15.18
C ALA A 329 -8.09 1.10 -16.36
N TRP A 330 -8.22 0.45 -17.53
CA TRP A 330 -8.90 1.03 -18.69
C TRP A 330 -10.36 1.29 -18.42
N VAL A 331 -11.10 0.34 -17.85
CA VAL A 331 -12.51 0.52 -17.48
C VAL A 331 -12.67 1.73 -16.57
N MET A 332 -11.87 1.83 -15.52
CA MET A 332 -11.95 2.93 -14.56
C MET A 332 -11.54 4.28 -15.17
N ASN A 333 -10.40 4.34 -15.85
CA ASN A 333 -9.88 5.60 -16.41
C ASN A 333 -10.70 6.09 -17.61
N LEU A 334 -11.20 5.21 -18.48
CA LEU A 334 -12.08 5.62 -19.57
C LEU A 334 -13.43 6.09 -19.05
N SER A 335 -13.99 5.44 -18.02
CA SER A 335 -15.24 5.93 -17.40
C SER A 335 -15.03 7.32 -16.78
N ALA A 336 -13.92 7.55 -16.09
CA ALA A 336 -13.58 8.86 -15.55
C ALA A 336 -13.36 9.92 -16.65
N PHE A 337 -12.70 9.55 -17.73
CA PHE A 337 -12.46 10.46 -18.87
C PHE A 337 -13.74 10.98 -19.50
N PHE A 338 -14.74 10.09 -19.68
CA PHE A 338 -16.03 10.47 -20.26
C PHE A 338 -16.96 11.19 -19.27
N PHE A 339 -16.79 10.97 -17.96
CA PHE A 339 -17.67 11.52 -16.93
C PHE A 339 -16.93 12.46 -15.93
N ALA A 340 -15.70 12.89 -16.25
CA ALA A 340 -14.83 13.65 -15.33
C ALA A 340 -15.50 14.91 -14.78
N ASP A 341 -16.22 15.67 -15.63
CA ASP A 341 -16.96 16.87 -15.23
C ASP A 341 -18.04 16.60 -14.18
N ARG A 342 -18.68 15.44 -14.26
CA ARG A 342 -19.74 15.03 -13.33
C ARG A 342 -19.23 14.34 -12.08
N TRP A 343 -18.10 13.62 -12.17
CA TRP A 343 -17.56 12.84 -11.06
C TRP A 343 -16.64 13.63 -10.14
N ALA A 344 -15.69 14.36 -10.72
CA ALA A 344 -14.67 15.04 -9.91
C ALA A 344 -15.19 16.35 -9.31
N LEU A 345 -16.00 17.10 -10.05
CA LEU A 345 -16.42 18.44 -9.65
C LEU A 345 -17.67 18.46 -8.78
N SER A 346 -18.58 17.49 -8.95
CA SER A 346 -19.84 17.47 -8.18
C SER A 346 -19.64 17.07 -6.71
N TRP A 347 -18.54 16.41 -6.37
CA TRP A 347 -18.29 15.92 -5.02
C TRP A 347 -17.41 16.86 -4.20
N PHE A 348 -16.74 17.81 -4.88
CA PHE A 348 -15.83 18.75 -4.22
C PHE A 348 -16.24 20.18 -4.56
N SER A 349 -16.41 21.02 -3.54
CA SER A 349 -16.69 22.44 -3.70
C SER A 349 -15.40 23.19 -4.04
N LEU A 350 -14.96 23.10 -5.30
CA LEU A 350 -13.74 23.75 -5.78
C LEU A 350 -14.05 25.15 -6.35
N SER A 351 -13.06 26.05 -6.25
CA SER A 351 -13.09 27.31 -7.01
C SER A 351 -13.01 27.01 -8.53
N PRO A 352 -13.49 27.90 -9.40
CA PRO A 352 -13.39 27.72 -10.86
C PRO A 352 -11.94 27.48 -11.33
N GLU A 353 -10.98 28.16 -10.74
CA GLU A 353 -9.56 28.01 -11.03
C GLU A 353 -9.04 26.61 -10.63
N ALA A 354 -9.32 26.17 -9.40
CA ALA A 354 -8.93 24.85 -8.92
C ALA A 354 -9.60 23.73 -9.73
N SER A 355 -10.85 23.93 -10.13
CA SER A 355 -11.59 23.00 -11.00
C SER A 355 -10.93 22.83 -12.36
N ALA A 356 -10.54 23.94 -13.00
CA ALA A 356 -9.85 23.91 -14.30
C ALA A 356 -8.51 23.16 -14.21
N MET A 357 -7.69 23.46 -13.17
CA MET A 357 -6.43 22.77 -12.92
C MET A 357 -6.64 21.28 -12.66
N ALA A 358 -7.65 20.91 -11.87
CA ALA A 358 -7.94 19.51 -11.56
C ALA A 358 -8.36 18.73 -12.81
N LEU A 359 -9.23 19.31 -13.64
CA LEU A 359 -9.66 18.69 -14.90
C LEU A 359 -8.50 18.48 -15.87
N GLU A 360 -7.64 19.47 -16.04
CA GLU A 360 -6.48 19.38 -16.91
C GLU A 360 -5.55 18.24 -16.46
N VAL A 361 -5.21 18.20 -15.18
CA VAL A 361 -4.37 17.16 -14.60
C VAL A 361 -5.01 15.77 -14.73
N MET A 362 -6.31 15.66 -14.45
CA MET A 362 -7.02 14.36 -14.51
C MET A 362 -7.16 13.86 -15.96
N MET A 363 -7.36 14.73 -16.93
CA MET A 363 -7.39 14.35 -18.35
C MET A 363 -6.06 13.68 -18.76
N TRP A 364 -4.94 14.31 -18.46
CA TRP A 364 -3.62 13.74 -18.73
C TRP A 364 -3.37 12.47 -17.92
N PHE A 365 -3.78 12.46 -16.63
CA PHE A 365 -3.69 11.26 -15.79
C PHE A 365 -4.41 10.08 -16.42
N ASN A 366 -5.65 10.25 -16.86
CA ASN A 366 -6.44 9.17 -17.45
C ASN A 366 -5.74 8.61 -18.70
N ILE A 367 -5.20 9.47 -19.58
CA ILE A 367 -4.49 9.03 -20.79
C ILE A 367 -3.22 8.26 -20.43
N VAL A 368 -2.36 8.84 -19.58
CA VAL A 368 -1.05 8.26 -19.25
C VAL A 368 -1.18 6.97 -18.43
N SER A 369 -2.16 6.94 -17.52
CA SER A 369 -2.44 5.77 -16.67
C SER A 369 -2.82 4.54 -17.49
N LEU A 370 -3.52 4.71 -18.62
CA LEU A 370 -3.89 3.61 -19.52
C LEU A 370 -2.69 2.80 -20.00
N PHE A 371 -1.54 3.47 -20.21
CA PHE A 371 -0.35 2.85 -20.78
C PHE A 371 0.68 2.44 -19.74
N PHE A 372 0.91 3.25 -18.71
CA PHE A 372 2.07 3.11 -17.85
C PHE A 372 1.76 2.65 -16.41
N TRP A 373 0.58 2.93 -15.87
CA TRP A 373 0.34 2.67 -14.45
C TRP A 373 0.42 1.18 -14.07
N PRO A 374 -0.23 0.23 -14.77
CA PRO A 374 -0.16 -1.19 -14.39
C PRO A 374 1.25 -1.76 -14.51
N SER A 375 2.00 -1.39 -15.54
CA SER A 375 3.40 -1.84 -15.69
C SER A 375 4.36 -1.17 -14.69
N SER A 376 4.03 0.04 -14.19
CA SER A 376 4.85 0.71 -13.17
C SER A 376 4.60 0.20 -11.75
N PHE A 377 3.39 -0.27 -11.43
CA PHE A 377 2.99 -0.62 -10.06
C PHE A 377 2.57 -2.08 -9.87
N THR A 378 1.98 -2.73 -10.86
CA THR A 378 1.63 -4.16 -10.78
C THR A 378 2.79 -5.06 -11.19
N LEU A 379 3.51 -4.72 -12.26
CA LEU A 379 4.62 -5.53 -12.76
C LEU A 379 5.79 -5.69 -11.75
N PRO A 380 6.19 -4.68 -10.97
CA PRO A 380 7.21 -4.90 -9.93
C PRO A 380 6.82 -5.92 -8.88
N ASN A 381 5.53 -6.13 -8.61
CA ASN A 381 5.09 -7.20 -7.71
C ASN A 381 5.32 -8.61 -8.32
N ILE A 382 5.24 -8.74 -9.65
CA ILE A 382 5.65 -9.97 -10.35
C ILE A 382 7.15 -10.23 -10.13
N LEU A 383 7.98 -9.22 -10.30
CA LEU A 383 9.43 -9.34 -10.09
C LEU A 383 9.77 -9.65 -8.62
N ARG A 384 9.09 -9.00 -7.67
CA ARG A 384 9.26 -9.26 -6.23
C ARG A 384 8.84 -10.67 -5.82
N SER A 385 7.79 -11.23 -6.44
CA SER A 385 7.36 -12.61 -6.17
C SER A 385 8.43 -13.65 -6.52
N ALA A 386 9.34 -13.31 -7.42
CA ALA A 386 10.51 -14.10 -7.78
C ALA A 386 11.76 -13.78 -6.93
N GLY A 387 11.70 -12.77 -6.04
CA GLY A 387 12.83 -12.33 -5.23
C GLY A 387 13.67 -11.22 -5.84
N ASP A 388 13.30 -10.65 -6.99
CA ASP A 388 14.03 -9.58 -7.67
C ASP A 388 13.68 -8.17 -7.09
N ALA A 389 13.55 -8.11 -5.76
CA ALA A 389 13.14 -6.91 -5.04
C ALA A 389 14.21 -5.80 -5.06
N SER A 390 15.48 -6.15 -5.10
CA SER A 390 16.57 -5.16 -5.17
C SER A 390 16.57 -4.39 -6.49
N PHE A 391 16.26 -5.07 -7.60
CA PHE A 391 16.12 -4.41 -8.90
C PHE A 391 14.93 -3.44 -8.91
N THR A 392 13.77 -3.87 -8.40
CA THR A 392 12.58 -3.01 -8.35
C THR A 392 12.83 -1.78 -7.48
N MET A 393 13.48 -1.97 -6.31
CA MET A 393 13.87 -0.88 -5.41
C MET A 393 14.78 0.13 -6.14
N THR A 394 15.86 -0.33 -6.75
CA THR A 394 16.84 0.56 -7.39
C THR A 394 16.20 1.39 -8.51
N VAL A 395 15.45 0.74 -9.41
CA VAL A 395 14.75 1.43 -10.50
C VAL A 395 13.74 2.44 -9.97
N SER A 396 12.95 2.05 -8.95
CA SER A 396 11.93 2.94 -8.37
C SER A 396 12.53 4.14 -7.66
N ILE A 397 13.63 3.96 -6.90
CA ILE A 397 14.30 5.07 -6.20
C ILE A 397 14.92 6.02 -7.20
N VAL A 398 15.71 5.51 -8.16
CA VAL A 398 16.34 6.35 -9.18
C VAL A 398 15.27 7.14 -9.96
N SER A 399 14.23 6.45 -10.41
CA SER A 399 13.13 7.07 -11.15
C SER A 399 12.43 8.16 -10.35
N MET A 400 12.08 7.87 -9.09
CA MET A 400 11.40 8.81 -8.20
C MET A 400 12.22 10.08 -7.97
N TRP A 401 13.51 9.94 -7.68
CA TRP A 401 14.34 11.10 -7.35
C TRP A 401 14.77 11.89 -8.57
N VAL A 402 15.07 11.23 -9.70
CA VAL A 402 15.48 11.91 -10.93
C VAL A 402 14.29 12.56 -11.63
N PHE A 403 13.24 11.77 -11.94
CA PHE A 403 12.15 12.27 -12.77
C PHE A 403 11.05 12.94 -11.92
N ARG A 404 10.61 12.33 -10.83
CA ARG A 404 9.49 12.90 -10.07
C ARG A 404 9.92 14.08 -9.19
N VAL A 405 11.02 13.97 -8.44
CA VAL A 405 11.49 15.06 -7.59
C VAL A 405 12.33 16.04 -8.41
N GLY A 406 13.46 15.59 -8.97
CA GLY A 406 14.42 16.46 -9.65
C GLY A 406 13.82 17.25 -10.81
N PHE A 407 13.08 16.57 -11.69
CA PHE A 407 12.41 17.23 -12.82
C PHE A 407 11.32 18.22 -12.38
N CYS A 408 10.50 17.88 -11.37
CA CYS A 408 9.48 18.78 -10.87
C CYS A 408 10.09 20.06 -10.30
N TYR A 409 11.15 19.94 -9.47
CA TYR A 409 11.83 21.11 -8.92
C TYR A 409 12.48 21.98 -10.01
N LEU A 410 13.12 21.33 -10.99
CA LEU A 410 13.71 22.04 -12.13
C LEU A 410 12.64 22.81 -12.92
N TRP A 411 11.53 22.14 -13.26
CA TRP A 411 10.50 22.73 -14.11
C TRP A 411 9.72 23.83 -13.39
N VAL A 412 9.32 23.61 -12.15
CA VAL A 412 8.55 24.61 -11.38
C VAL A 412 9.43 25.82 -11.02
N LEU A 413 10.63 25.61 -10.46
CA LEU A 413 11.46 26.71 -9.94
C LEU A 413 12.25 27.45 -11.04
N LYS A 414 12.63 26.78 -12.12
CA LYS A 414 13.45 27.41 -13.17
C LYS A 414 12.65 27.82 -14.41
N MET A 415 11.57 27.10 -14.73
CA MET A 415 10.79 27.33 -15.95
C MET A 415 9.39 27.89 -15.65
N GLY A 416 9.05 28.13 -14.39
CA GLY A 416 7.74 28.70 -14.01
C GLY A 416 6.56 27.77 -14.27
N GLY A 417 6.77 26.45 -14.22
CA GLY A 417 5.72 25.46 -14.46
C GLY A 417 4.65 25.45 -13.37
N GLY A 418 3.40 25.17 -13.76
CA GLY A 418 2.26 25.04 -12.86
C GLY A 418 2.06 23.59 -12.34
N LEU A 419 0.85 23.33 -11.82
CA LEU A 419 0.47 22.02 -11.26
C LEU A 419 0.65 20.87 -12.27
N LEU A 420 0.30 21.08 -13.54
CA LEU A 420 0.50 20.08 -14.58
C LEU A 420 1.96 19.65 -14.70
N SER A 421 2.92 20.57 -14.56
CA SER A 421 4.36 20.25 -14.64
C SER A 421 4.78 19.27 -13.54
N ILE A 422 4.21 19.37 -12.34
CA ILE A 422 4.42 18.42 -11.24
C ILE A 422 3.92 17.02 -11.64
N TRP A 423 2.72 16.95 -12.22
CA TRP A 423 2.17 15.68 -12.67
C TRP A 423 2.91 15.09 -13.88
N MET A 424 3.43 15.92 -14.77
CA MET A 424 4.29 15.46 -15.87
C MET A 424 5.57 14.80 -15.36
N GLY A 425 6.19 15.30 -14.29
CA GLY A 425 7.31 14.61 -13.63
C GLY A 425 6.92 13.23 -13.11
N MET A 426 5.71 13.10 -12.57
CA MET A 426 5.15 11.80 -12.15
C MET A 426 4.93 10.87 -13.36
N TYR A 427 4.45 11.37 -14.48
CA TYR A 427 4.22 10.57 -15.70
C TYR A 427 5.54 10.08 -16.30
N LEU A 428 6.59 10.89 -16.29
CA LEU A 428 7.94 10.49 -16.71
C LEU A 428 8.50 9.40 -15.80
N ASP A 429 8.31 9.52 -14.48
CA ASP A 429 8.66 8.47 -13.51
C ASP A 429 7.97 7.14 -13.86
N TRP A 430 6.65 7.16 -14.14
CA TRP A 430 5.92 5.94 -14.52
C TRP A 430 6.39 5.35 -15.84
N ALA A 431 6.63 6.17 -16.84
CA ALA A 431 7.12 5.72 -18.15
C ALA A 431 8.48 5.04 -18.04
N PHE A 432 9.43 5.67 -17.31
CA PHE A 432 10.75 5.10 -17.10
C PHE A 432 10.70 3.76 -16.35
N ARG A 433 9.96 3.70 -15.24
CA ARG A 433 9.76 2.47 -14.46
C ARG A 433 9.11 1.39 -15.31
N SER A 434 8.05 1.74 -16.05
CA SER A 434 7.35 0.82 -16.94
C SER A 434 8.30 0.18 -17.96
N ILE A 435 9.14 0.98 -18.62
CA ILE A 435 10.12 0.50 -19.59
C ILE A 435 11.14 -0.44 -18.92
N CYS A 436 11.74 -0.01 -17.80
CA CYS A 436 12.74 -0.81 -17.09
C CYS A 436 12.18 -2.16 -16.62
N PHE A 437 10.99 -2.15 -16.02
CA PHE A 437 10.36 -3.37 -15.52
C PHE A 437 9.90 -4.29 -16.66
N MET A 438 9.37 -3.72 -17.76
CA MET A 438 8.96 -4.50 -18.91
C MET A 438 10.16 -5.17 -19.59
N VAL A 439 11.27 -4.44 -19.78
CA VAL A 439 12.53 -5.00 -20.31
C VAL A 439 13.04 -6.14 -19.42
N ARG A 440 13.02 -5.96 -18.08
CA ARG A 440 13.43 -7.00 -17.12
C ARG A 440 12.54 -8.23 -17.20
N PHE A 441 11.22 -8.01 -17.32
CA PHE A 441 10.22 -9.08 -17.44
C PHE A 441 10.37 -9.88 -18.73
N VAL A 442 10.48 -9.19 -19.88
CA VAL A 442 10.59 -9.83 -21.20
C VAL A 442 11.91 -10.61 -21.34
N ARG A 443 13.01 -10.08 -20.79
CA ARG A 443 14.32 -10.77 -20.79
C ARG A 443 14.35 -12.02 -19.90
N GLY A 444 13.34 -12.27 -19.08
CA GLY A 444 13.23 -13.48 -18.24
C GLY A 444 14.22 -13.57 -17.08
N LYS A 445 15.11 -12.59 -16.88
CA LYS A 445 16.14 -12.61 -15.81
C LYS A 445 15.58 -12.73 -14.39
N TRP A 446 14.31 -12.34 -14.17
CA TRP A 446 13.62 -12.49 -12.91
C TRP A 446 13.35 -13.94 -12.54
N LEU A 447 13.26 -14.87 -13.52
CA LEU A 447 13.05 -16.31 -13.32
C LEU A 447 14.30 -17.05 -12.85
N GLU A 448 15.47 -16.39 -12.89
CA GLU A 448 16.75 -16.95 -12.45
C GLU A 448 16.98 -16.72 -10.94
N GLN A 449 16.22 -15.84 -10.33
CA GLN A 449 16.32 -15.52 -8.91
C GLN A 449 15.82 -16.70 -8.05
N LYS A 450 16.45 -16.91 -6.89
CA LYS A 450 16.04 -17.93 -5.92
C LYS A 450 15.73 -17.26 -4.58
N VAL A 451 14.54 -17.56 -4.04
CA VAL A 451 14.10 -17.10 -2.73
C VAL A 451 14.19 -18.24 -1.72
N ILE A 452 13.76 -19.42 -2.10
CA ILE A 452 13.79 -20.65 -1.30
C ILE A 452 14.84 -21.63 -1.82
#